data_7068e3963ee59ec29c6b5df1fc965208
#
_entry.id   7068e3963ee59ec29c6b5df1fc965208
#
_cell.length_a   1.000
_cell.length_b   1.000
_cell.length_c   1.000
_cell.angle_alpha   90.00
_cell.angle_beta   90.00
_cell.angle_gamma   90.00
#
_symmetry.space_group_name_H-M   'P 1'
#
loop_
_entity.id
_entity.type
_entity.pdbx_description
1 polymer ?
#
loop_
_entity_poly.entity_id
_entity_poly.type
_entity_poly.pdbx_seq_one_letter_code
_entity_poly.pdbx_strand_id
1 'polypeptide(L)'
;MMLLPQLSRRQVLASAATLIAAPAIGGLFGSAAQGAGMPLGPSMPTHYRFKLGRFEVTNILDAGPVLDGPWPIVGQDRPQAEVEELMRQSLLPERKFRPGFTPTIVNTGKELLLFDTGNGENGFVPRPSGGWLANLLGPAGFTPEQIDVVVLTHGHADHIGGLIEGGRPLFPNARYAIGDVEFDFWSSEDRLAAPPSDNEYVSAKLFASNVVPLAERTSFIKPGGEVVPGIRAVEAYGHTPGHLAFHIESEGKQLLVWGDCAHHEVASLAHPEWHAFFDMDKAKGAKTRQNIYDMVATDRLPVAGYHTSFPSLGFVERKDRGYRWLPISLSVQFIARMQPWQGVTRLSRTNSYGPEAITHPLQ
;
A
#
# COMPACT_ATOMS: atom_id res chain seq x y z
N MET A 1 21.69 32.19 41.28
CA MET A 1 20.53 32.08 42.17
C MET A 1 19.86 33.44 42.17
N MET A 2 18.95 33.66 41.21
CA MET A 2 18.19 34.91 41.09
C MET A 2 16.79 34.66 41.65
N LEU A 3 16.46 35.44 42.70
CA LEU A 3 15.15 35.41 43.38
C LEU A 3 14.14 36.16 42.53
N LEU A 4 13.02 35.50 42.19
CA LEU A 4 11.85 36.14 41.59
C LEU A 4 11.03 36.89 42.69
N PRO A 5 10.51 38.11 42.46
CA PRO A 5 9.75 38.82 43.44
C PRO A 5 8.35 38.24 43.58
N GLN A 6 7.92 37.99 44.83
CA GLN A 6 6.58 37.55 45.16
C GLN A 6 5.60 38.76 45.12
N LEU A 7 4.57 38.65 44.29
CA LEU A 7 3.47 39.60 44.23
C LEU A 7 2.58 39.46 45.49
N SER A 8 2.33 40.52 46.18
CA SER A 8 1.52 40.54 47.41
C SER A 8 0.01 40.47 47.10
N ARG A 9 -0.74 39.87 48.03
CA ARG A 9 -2.22 39.69 47.93
C ARG A 9 -3.00 41.00 47.77
N ARG A 10 -2.40 42.17 47.94
CA ARG A 10 -3.03 43.49 47.77
C ARG A 10 -3.04 43.99 46.34
N GLN A 11 -2.27 43.43 45.44
CA GLN A 11 -2.22 43.82 44.01
C GLN A 11 -3.23 43.08 43.13
N VAL A 12 -3.91 42.07 43.66
CA VAL A 12 -4.94 41.30 42.94
C VAL A 12 -6.35 41.86 43.14
N LEU A 13 -6.57 42.76 44.09
CA LEU A 13 -7.90 43.28 44.49
C LEU A 13 -8.21 44.70 43.98
N ALA A 14 -7.37 45.30 43.13
CA ALA A 14 -7.58 46.69 42.65
C ALA A 14 -8.18 46.79 41.25
N SER A 15 -8.75 45.72 40.69
CA SER A 15 -9.39 45.73 39.35
C SER A 15 -10.87 45.35 39.35
N ALA A 16 -11.60 45.71 40.39
CA ALA A 16 -13.03 45.53 40.40
C ALA A 16 -13.68 46.81 40.99
N ALA A 17 -14.12 47.71 40.17
CA ALA A 17 -15.27 48.60 40.30
C ALA A 17 -15.11 49.88 39.47
N THR A 18 -15.69 49.90 38.29
CA THR A 18 -16.33 51.10 37.76
C THR A 18 -17.46 50.62 36.81
N LEU A 19 -18.61 50.38 37.38
CA LEU A 19 -19.88 50.29 36.65
C LEU A 19 -20.30 51.71 36.29
N ILE A 20 -20.20 52.11 35.04
CA ILE A 20 -20.90 53.28 34.49
C ILE A 20 -22.05 52.71 33.62
N ALA A 21 -23.27 52.99 34.06
CA ALA A 21 -24.46 52.70 33.29
C ALA A 21 -24.53 53.63 32.08
N ALA A 22 -24.61 53.05 30.88
CA ALA A 22 -24.94 53.75 29.64
C ALA A 22 -26.19 53.08 29.01
N PRO A 23 -27.06 53.85 28.34
CA PRO A 23 -28.39 53.43 27.93
C PRO A 23 -28.35 52.40 26.80
N ALA A 24 -29.31 51.44 26.86
CA ALA A 24 -29.54 50.45 25.84
C ALA A 24 -29.88 51.08 24.48
N ILE A 25 -28.94 51.07 23.56
CA ILE A 25 -29.20 51.21 22.13
C ILE A 25 -29.19 49.78 21.58
N GLY A 26 -30.39 49.32 21.17
CA GLY A 26 -30.55 48.03 20.50
C GLY A 26 -29.78 48.01 19.17
N GLY A 27 -28.53 47.54 19.22
CA GLY A 27 -27.76 47.22 18.06
C GLY A 27 -27.87 45.72 17.79
N LEU A 28 -28.35 45.35 16.63
CA LEU A 28 -28.22 44.00 16.06
C LEU A 28 -26.75 43.64 16.05
N PHE A 29 -26.27 43.00 17.10
CA PHE A 29 -24.99 42.27 17.02
C PHE A 29 -25.24 41.03 16.18
N GLY A 30 -25.00 41.16 14.87
CA GLY A 30 -24.75 40.00 14.05
C GLY A 30 -23.68 39.17 14.75
N SER A 31 -23.96 37.90 15.03
CA SER A 31 -22.94 36.94 15.48
C SER A 31 -21.78 37.04 14.51
N ALA A 32 -20.66 37.60 14.96
CA ALA A 32 -19.43 37.50 14.21
C ALA A 32 -19.23 35.99 13.95
N ALA A 33 -19.26 35.59 12.70
CA ALA A 33 -18.92 34.23 12.31
C ALA A 33 -17.56 33.93 12.97
N GLN A 34 -17.56 32.98 13.91
CA GLN A 34 -16.29 32.52 14.48
C GLN A 34 -15.40 32.12 13.29
N GLY A 35 -14.21 32.69 13.28
CA GLY A 35 -13.30 32.52 12.16
C GLY A 35 -13.17 31.06 11.76
N ALA A 36 -12.96 30.84 10.47
CA ALA A 36 -12.75 29.51 9.90
C ALA A 36 -11.81 28.70 10.81
N GLY A 37 -12.17 27.44 11.10
CA GLY A 37 -11.33 26.55 11.87
C GLY A 37 -9.92 26.48 11.28
N MET A 38 -8.93 26.18 12.09
CA MET A 38 -7.56 26.02 11.61
C MET A 38 -7.53 24.94 10.52
N PRO A 39 -6.75 25.15 9.44
CA PRO A 39 -6.57 24.13 8.42
C PRO A 39 -6.04 22.82 9.05
N LEU A 40 -6.73 21.71 8.78
CA LEU A 40 -6.33 20.38 9.29
C LEU A 40 -5.15 19.77 8.51
N GLY A 41 -4.77 20.38 7.39
CA GLY A 41 -3.78 19.86 6.48
C GLY A 41 -4.31 18.74 5.57
N PRO A 42 -3.45 18.24 4.66
CA PRO A 42 -3.80 17.12 3.78
C PRO A 42 -4.13 15.87 4.59
N SER A 43 -5.15 15.12 4.18
CA SER A 43 -5.55 13.86 4.78
C SER A 43 -5.62 12.79 3.69
N MET A 44 -5.35 11.54 4.08
CA MET A 44 -5.36 10.39 3.20
C MET A 44 -6.08 9.24 3.90
N PRO A 45 -6.92 8.45 3.18
CA PRO A 45 -7.49 7.25 3.77
C PRO A 45 -6.39 6.28 4.20
N THR A 46 -6.62 5.54 5.30
CA THR A 46 -5.64 4.59 5.84
C THR A 46 -5.92 3.15 5.42
N HIS A 47 -7.10 2.88 4.89
CA HIS A 47 -7.45 1.57 4.33
C HIS A 47 -8.42 1.73 3.17
N TYR A 48 -8.43 0.73 2.29
CA TYR A 48 -9.35 0.62 1.16
C TYR A 48 -9.85 -0.80 1.04
N ARG A 49 -11.18 -0.99 0.93
CA ARG A 49 -11.84 -2.30 0.91
C ARG A 49 -12.71 -2.48 -0.31
N PHE A 50 -12.67 -3.70 -0.89
CA PHE A 50 -13.50 -4.07 -2.04
C PHE A 50 -13.82 -5.57 -2.04
N LYS A 51 -14.79 -5.97 -2.85
CA LYS A 51 -15.14 -7.38 -3.06
C LYS A 51 -14.42 -7.97 -4.26
N LEU A 52 -13.98 -9.22 -4.11
CA LEU A 52 -13.40 -10.07 -5.14
C LEU A 52 -14.17 -11.40 -5.19
N GLY A 53 -15.21 -11.47 -6.01
CA GLY A 53 -16.17 -12.59 -5.93
C GLY A 53 -16.82 -12.64 -4.54
N ARG A 54 -16.67 -13.77 -3.84
CA ARG A 54 -17.11 -13.92 -2.44
C ARG A 54 -16.09 -13.38 -1.43
N PHE A 55 -14.85 -13.20 -1.84
CA PHE A 55 -13.81 -12.69 -0.95
C PHE A 55 -13.97 -11.18 -0.75
N GLU A 56 -13.44 -10.70 0.34
CA GLU A 56 -13.30 -9.28 0.63
C GLU A 56 -11.82 -8.95 0.84
N VAL A 57 -11.32 -7.96 0.13
CA VAL A 57 -9.92 -7.55 0.17
C VAL A 57 -9.82 -6.17 0.78
N THR A 58 -8.86 -5.97 1.70
CA THR A 58 -8.60 -4.69 2.35
C THR A 58 -7.12 -4.39 2.32
N ASN A 59 -6.71 -3.32 1.63
CA ASN A 59 -5.35 -2.79 1.73
C ASN A 59 -5.27 -1.79 2.88
N ILE A 60 -4.22 -1.88 3.70
CA ILE A 60 -3.96 -0.98 4.83
C ILE A 60 -2.64 -0.24 4.57
N LEU A 61 -2.62 1.07 4.78
CA LEU A 61 -1.42 1.89 4.63
C LEU A 61 -0.56 1.79 5.90
N ASP A 62 0.44 0.92 5.91
CA ASP A 62 1.35 0.77 7.04
C ASP A 62 2.36 1.93 7.17
N ALA A 63 2.81 2.46 6.05
CA ALA A 63 3.71 3.62 5.98
C ALA A 63 3.56 4.34 4.64
N GLY A 64 3.89 5.62 4.64
CA GLY A 64 3.88 6.46 3.44
C GLY A 64 4.89 7.62 3.59
N PRO A 65 6.18 7.33 3.82
CA PRO A 65 7.20 8.36 3.96
C PRO A 65 7.44 9.08 2.64
N VAL A 66 7.95 10.30 2.70
CA VAL A 66 8.54 10.95 1.54
C VAL A 66 10.03 10.59 1.52
N LEU A 67 10.43 9.82 0.51
CA LEU A 67 11.81 9.37 0.32
C LEU A 67 12.53 10.19 -0.76
N ASP A 68 13.87 10.18 -0.71
CA ASP A 68 14.70 10.57 -1.82
C ASP A 68 14.63 9.50 -2.91
N GLY A 69 14.47 9.92 -4.16
CA GLY A 69 14.31 9.00 -5.27
C GLY A 69 13.43 9.56 -6.39
N PRO A 70 13.00 8.74 -7.38
CA PRO A 70 13.22 7.28 -7.45
C PRO A 70 14.66 6.82 -7.68
N TRP A 71 15.51 7.63 -8.32
CA TRP A 71 16.94 7.26 -8.40
C TRP A 71 17.64 7.45 -7.04
N PRO A 72 18.50 6.50 -6.56
CA PRO A 72 18.97 5.28 -7.22
C PRO A 72 18.11 4.03 -6.92
N ILE A 73 16.98 4.16 -6.24
CA ILE A 73 16.12 3.01 -5.86
C ILE A 73 15.65 2.26 -7.12
N VAL A 74 15.29 2.99 -8.18
CA VAL A 74 15.02 2.43 -9.51
C VAL A 74 15.96 3.10 -10.51
N GLY A 75 16.56 2.31 -11.40
CA GLY A 75 17.50 2.80 -12.38
C GLY A 75 18.91 2.99 -11.81
N GLN A 76 19.32 2.15 -10.84
CA GLN A 76 20.66 2.19 -10.26
C GLN A 76 21.79 2.07 -11.30
N ASP A 77 21.53 1.37 -12.40
CA ASP A 77 22.41 1.15 -13.55
C ASP A 77 22.29 2.26 -14.60
N ARG A 78 21.52 3.32 -14.33
CA ARG A 78 21.27 4.43 -15.28
C ARG A 78 21.84 5.74 -14.75
N PRO A 79 22.14 6.70 -15.64
CA PRO A 79 22.42 8.07 -15.22
C PRO A 79 21.21 8.67 -14.47
N GLN A 80 21.45 9.31 -13.35
CA GLN A 80 20.40 9.98 -12.55
C GLN A 80 19.49 10.89 -13.41
N ALA A 81 20.10 11.65 -14.32
CA ALA A 81 19.37 12.58 -15.20
C ALA A 81 18.33 11.88 -16.10
N GLU A 82 18.53 10.61 -16.45
CA GLU A 82 17.57 9.83 -17.26
C GLU A 82 16.31 9.51 -16.45
N VAL A 83 16.47 9.13 -15.18
CA VAL A 83 15.35 8.86 -14.28
C VAL A 83 14.62 10.14 -13.91
N GLU A 84 15.34 11.23 -13.65
CA GLU A 84 14.74 12.55 -13.40
C GLU A 84 13.92 13.06 -14.59
N GLU A 85 14.42 12.86 -15.83
CA GLU A 85 13.67 13.21 -17.03
C GLU A 85 12.37 12.41 -17.17
N LEU A 86 12.41 11.12 -16.91
CA LEU A 86 11.20 10.29 -16.90
C LEU A 86 10.18 10.81 -15.86
N MET A 87 10.63 11.20 -14.67
CA MET A 87 9.74 11.79 -13.66
C MET A 87 9.13 13.10 -14.12
N ARG A 88 9.93 13.99 -14.72
CA ARG A 88 9.46 15.28 -15.27
C ARG A 88 8.41 15.09 -16.37
N GLN A 89 8.65 14.15 -17.29
CA GLN A 89 7.68 13.79 -18.35
C GLN A 89 6.40 13.19 -17.79
N SER A 90 6.49 12.56 -16.63
CA SER A 90 5.34 11.97 -15.92
C SER A 90 4.64 12.93 -14.96
N LEU A 91 5.06 14.21 -14.93
CA LEU A 91 4.56 15.27 -14.04
C LEU A 91 4.71 14.93 -12.55
N LEU A 92 5.77 14.19 -12.21
CA LEU A 92 6.12 13.79 -10.85
C LEU A 92 7.35 14.55 -10.35
N PRO A 93 7.54 14.67 -9.02
CA PRO A 93 8.77 15.21 -8.46
C PRO A 93 9.98 14.36 -8.88
N GLU A 94 11.06 15.03 -9.33
CA GLU A 94 12.22 14.38 -9.91
C GLU A 94 13.07 13.62 -8.89
N ARG A 95 13.07 14.09 -7.64
CA ARG A 95 13.99 13.63 -6.57
C ARG A 95 13.30 13.24 -5.27
N LYS A 96 11.98 13.20 -5.27
CA LYS A 96 11.18 12.79 -4.12
C LYS A 96 10.01 11.96 -4.58
N PHE A 97 9.68 10.92 -3.82
CA PHE A 97 8.47 10.14 -4.07
C PHE A 97 7.90 9.61 -2.76
N ARG A 98 6.69 9.12 -2.81
CA ARG A 98 6.00 8.53 -1.66
C ARG A 98 5.56 7.11 -1.99
N PRO A 99 6.36 6.08 -1.69
CA PRO A 99 5.92 4.70 -1.82
C PRO A 99 4.83 4.39 -0.79
N GLY A 100 3.86 3.59 -1.18
CA GLY A 100 2.90 2.98 -0.26
C GLY A 100 3.45 1.67 0.29
N PHE A 101 3.43 1.51 1.60
CA PHE A 101 3.70 0.23 2.26
C PHE A 101 2.34 -0.34 2.65
N THR A 102 1.87 -1.35 1.93
CA THR A 102 0.44 -1.71 1.94
C THR A 102 0.20 -3.19 2.16
N PRO A 103 0.30 -3.69 3.41
CA PRO A 103 -0.20 -5.01 3.75
C PRO A 103 -1.64 -5.21 3.30
N THR A 104 -1.95 -6.40 2.82
CA THR A 104 -3.25 -6.73 2.23
C THR A 104 -3.96 -7.81 3.04
N ILE A 105 -5.17 -7.53 3.51
CA ILE A 105 -6.03 -8.52 4.18
C ILE A 105 -7.00 -9.11 3.16
N VAL A 106 -7.16 -10.44 3.19
CA VAL A 106 -8.15 -11.18 2.38
C VAL A 106 -9.03 -11.99 3.30
N ASN A 107 -10.31 -11.65 3.34
CA ASN A 107 -11.33 -12.43 4.03
C ASN A 107 -11.99 -13.37 3.01
N THR A 108 -11.76 -14.67 3.18
CA THR A 108 -12.33 -15.72 2.31
C THR A 108 -13.75 -16.13 2.72
N GLY A 109 -14.24 -15.61 3.85
CA GLY A 109 -15.46 -16.08 4.51
C GLY A 109 -15.27 -17.34 5.35
N LYS A 110 -14.06 -17.95 5.32
CA LYS A 110 -13.66 -19.08 6.17
C LYS A 110 -12.44 -18.74 7.01
N GLU A 111 -11.49 -18.03 6.44
CA GLU A 111 -10.24 -17.61 7.06
C GLU A 111 -9.92 -16.16 6.69
N LEU A 112 -9.31 -15.47 7.59
CA LEU A 112 -8.79 -14.11 7.41
C LEU A 112 -7.28 -14.18 7.24
N LEU A 113 -6.81 -13.87 6.02
CA LEU A 113 -5.40 -13.89 5.67
C LEU A 113 -4.84 -12.47 5.66
N LEU A 114 -3.61 -12.29 6.12
CA LEU A 114 -2.85 -11.05 6.02
C LEU A 114 -1.59 -11.31 5.19
N PHE A 115 -1.42 -10.60 4.08
CA PHE A 115 -0.21 -10.60 3.27
C PHE A 115 0.70 -9.48 3.74
N ASP A 116 1.86 -9.87 4.23
CA ASP A 116 2.89 -9.05 4.86
C ASP A 116 2.39 -8.29 6.11
N THR A 117 3.32 -7.86 6.93
CA THR A 117 2.99 -7.26 8.23
C THR A 117 3.49 -5.82 8.39
N GLY A 118 4.02 -5.25 7.31
CA GLY A 118 4.53 -3.88 7.35
C GLY A 118 5.82 -3.76 8.17
N ASN A 119 6.11 -2.53 8.55
CA ASN A 119 7.35 -2.12 9.19
C ASN A 119 7.40 -2.40 10.70
N GLY A 120 6.24 -2.39 11.39
CA GLY A 120 6.20 -2.53 12.83
C GLY A 120 7.06 -1.51 13.58
N GLU A 121 7.68 -1.95 14.69
CA GLU A 121 8.53 -1.09 15.53
C GLU A 121 9.92 -0.87 14.93
N ASN A 122 10.46 -1.83 14.17
CA ASN A 122 11.88 -1.89 13.81
C ASN A 122 12.14 -2.12 12.31
N GLY A 123 11.14 -1.98 11.45
CA GLY A 123 11.27 -2.15 10.00
C GLY A 123 12.01 -1.00 9.32
N PHE A 124 11.91 -0.96 8.01
CA PHE A 124 12.58 0.05 7.17
C PHE A 124 12.09 1.48 7.46
N VAL A 125 10.79 1.66 7.73
CA VAL A 125 10.17 2.93 8.12
C VAL A 125 9.53 2.75 9.50
N PRO A 126 10.32 2.88 10.59
CA PRO A 126 9.80 2.65 11.93
C PRO A 126 8.86 3.77 12.39
N ARG A 127 8.17 3.54 13.50
CA ARG A 127 7.36 4.57 14.16
C ARG A 127 8.19 5.81 14.53
N PRO A 128 7.61 7.01 14.45
CA PRO A 128 6.22 7.30 14.13
C PRO A 128 5.93 7.45 12.63
N SER A 129 6.92 7.31 11.73
CA SER A 129 6.79 7.58 10.29
C SER A 129 6.16 6.43 9.50
N GLY A 130 6.10 5.23 10.07
CA GLY A 130 5.51 4.01 9.54
C GLY A 130 5.21 3.03 10.66
N GLY A 131 5.04 1.74 10.32
CA GLY A 131 4.72 0.68 11.26
C GLY A 131 3.33 0.86 11.87
N TRP A 132 2.38 1.36 11.08
CA TRP A 132 1.05 1.73 11.55
C TRP A 132 0.05 0.58 11.53
N LEU A 133 0.37 -0.56 10.92
CA LEU A 133 -0.57 -1.68 10.73
C LEU A 133 -1.29 -2.05 12.02
N ALA A 134 -0.55 -2.30 13.11
CA ALA A 134 -1.12 -2.68 14.40
C ALA A 134 -2.19 -1.68 14.90
N ASN A 135 -1.93 -0.37 14.71
CA ASN A 135 -2.84 0.70 15.12
C ASN A 135 -4.02 0.88 14.14
N LEU A 136 -3.86 0.46 12.88
CA LEU A 136 -4.85 0.64 11.83
C LEU A 136 -5.76 -0.56 11.62
N LEU A 137 -5.45 -1.73 12.19
CA LEU A 137 -6.35 -2.89 12.16
C LEU A 137 -7.73 -2.55 12.73
N GLY A 138 -7.79 -1.95 13.94
CA GLY A 138 -9.05 -1.54 14.58
C GLY A 138 -9.89 -0.60 13.72
N PRO A 139 -9.36 0.53 13.26
CA PRO A 139 -10.05 1.42 12.31
C PRO A 139 -10.48 0.74 11.01
N ALA A 140 -9.74 -0.26 10.54
CA ALA A 140 -10.11 -1.08 9.39
C ALA A 140 -11.14 -2.18 9.74
N GLY A 141 -11.55 -2.32 11.00
CA GLY A 141 -12.57 -3.28 11.45
C GLY A 141 -12.05 -4.68 11.77
N PHE A 142 -10.75 -4.82 12.07
CA PHE A 142 -10.11 -6.09 12.42
C PHE A 142 -9.42 -5.99 13.77
N THR A 143 -9.17 -7.17 14.38
CA THR A 143 -8.25 -7.30 15.50
C THR A 143 -7.12 -8.27 15.15
N PRO A 144 -5.95 -8.18 15.80
CA PRO A 144 -4.85 -9.12 15.56
C PRO A 144 -5.23 -10.57 15.80
N GLU A 145 -6.09 -10.83 16.77
CA GLU A 145 -6.55 -12.19 17.15
C GLU A 145 -7.44 -12.84 16.11
N GLN A 146 -8.04 -12.04 15.20
CA GLN A 146 -8.89 -12.53 14.11
C GLN A 146 -8.10 -13.02 12.90
N ILE A 147 -6.80 -12.68 12.78
CA ILE A 147 -5.98 -13.14 11.67
C ILE A 147 -5.68 -14.64 11.86
N ASP A 148 -6.15 -15.45 10.91
CA ASP A 148 -5.95 -16.90 10.90
C ASP A 148 -4.62 -17.28 10.22
N VAL A 149 -4.21 -16.53 9.20
CA VAL A 149 -2.99 -16.81 8.41
C VAL A 149 -2.25 -15.52 8.12
N VAL A 150 -0.97 -15.48 8.42
CA VAL A 150 -0.05 -14.47 7.92
C VAL A 150 0.78 -15.07 6.80
N VAL A 151 0.71 -14.47 5.62
CA VAL A 151 1.44 -14.88 4.41
C VAL A 151 2.53 -13.87 4.15
N LEU A 152 3.78 -14.30 4.15
CA LEU A 152 4.92 -13.42 3.87
C LEU A 152 5.33 -13.59 2.41
N THR A 153 5.38 -12.47 1.68
CA THR A 153 5.86 -12.46 0.30
C THR A 153 7.35 -12.70 0.25
N HIS A 154 8.10 -12.09 1.16
CA HIS A 154 9.55 -12.23 1.31
C HIS A 154 10.03 -11.68 2.68
N GLY A 155 11.35 -11.74 2.92
CA GLY A 155 11.96 -11.49 4.23
C GLY A 155 12.50 -10.08 4.46
N HIS A 156 12.18 -9.07 3.64
CA HIS A 156 12.63 -7.70 3.91
C HIS A 156 11.91 -7.06 5.09
N ALA A 157 12.61 -6.12 5.72
CA ALA A 157 12.23 -5.53 6.99
C ALA A 157 10.85 -4.87 7.01
N ASP A 158 10.43 -4.30 5.91
CA ASP A 158 9.13 -3.64 5.74
C ASP A 158 7.97 -4.59 5.44
N HIS A 159 8.24 -5.89 5.30
CA HIS A 159 7.24 -6.94 5.12
C HIS A 159 7.07 -7.80 6.38
N ILE A 160 8.15 -7.99 7.14
CA ILE A 160 8.17 -8.85 8.33
C ILE A 160 8.25 -8.08 9.65
N GLY A 161 8.40 -6.75 9.60
CA GLY A 161 8.65 -5.92 10.78
C GLY A 161 7.53 -5.94 11.82
N GLY A 162 6.28 -6.04 11.38
CA GLY A 162 5.10 -6.07 12.24
C GLY A 162 4.71 -7.44 12.78
N LEU A 163 5.51 -8.49 12.57
CA LEU A 163 5.22 -9.82 13.14
C LEU A 163 5.30 -9.85 14.66
N ILE A 164 6.25 -9.10 15.22
CA ILE A 164 6.51 -9.02 16.66
C ILE A 164 6.30 -7.59 17.13
N GLU A 165 5.47 -7.41 18.15
CA GLU A 165 5.20 -6.14 18.83
C GLU A 165 5.42 -6.30 20.32
N GLY A 166 6.18 -5.40 20.94
CA GLY A 166 6.50 -5.49 22.37
C GLY A 166 7.10 -6.84 22.78
N GLY A 167 7.89 -7.47 21.89
CA GLY A 167 8.53 -8.76 22.12
C GLY A 167 7.61 -9.98 22.04
N ARG A 168 6.40 -9.87 21.51
CA ARG A 168 5.44 -10.97 21.34
C ARG A 168 4.87 -10.99 19.92
N PRO A 169 4.45 -12.18 19.41
CA PRO A 169 3.72 -12.25 18.16
C PRO A 169 2.48 -11.36 18.19
N LEU A 170 2.38 -10.44 17.21
CA LEU A 170 1.22 -9.56 17.09
C LEU A 170 -0.05 -10.34 16.73
N PHE A 171 0.09 -11.44 15.99
CA PHE A 171 -1.03 -12.30 15.55
C PHE A 171 -1.01 -13.63 16.32
N PRO A 172 -1.53 -13.67 17.55
CA PRO A 172 -1.32 -14.80 18.46
C PRO A 172 -1.97 -16.10 17.99
N ASN A 173 -3.06 -16.01 17.24
CA ASN A 173 -3.82 -17.15 16.75
C ASN A 173 -3.41 -17.59 15.34
N ALA A 174 -2.64 -16.80 14.61
CA ALA A 174 -2.30 -17.07 13.23
C ALA A 174 -1.31 -18.23 13.08
N ARG A 175 -1.47 -19.03 12.03
CA ARG A 175 -0.38 -19.78 11.41
C ARG A 175 0.29 -18.90 10.35
N TYR A 176 1.48 -19.28 9.93
CA TYR A 176 2.29 -18.49 8.99
C TYR A 176 2.54 -19.27 7.71
N ALA A 177 2.79 -18.56 6.61
CA ALA A 177 3.19 -19.15 5.34
C ALA A 177 4.27 -18.26 4.68
N ILE A 178 5.31 -18.87 4.14
CA ILE A 178 6.42 -18.22 3.44
C ILE A 178 6.98 -19.16 2.38
N GLY A 179 7.66 -18.62 1.37
CA GLY A 179 8.41 -19.42 0.41
C GLY A 179 9.47 -20.30 1.10
N ASP A 180 9.58 -21.57 0.69
CA ASP A 180 10.59 -22.48 1.24
C ASP A 180 12.01 -21.94 0.97
N VAL A 181 12.30 -21.52 -0.27
CA VAL A 181 13.58 -20.91 -0.65
C VAL A 181 13.85 -19.63 0.14
N GLU A 182 12.83 -18.83 0.42
CA GLU A 182 12.95 -17.59 1.18
C GLU A 182 13.33 -17.87 2.64
N PHE A 183 12.63 -18.81 3.26
CA PHE A 183 12.92 -19.21 4.63
C PHE A 183 14.32 -19.81 4.76
N ASP A 184 14.69 -20.73 3.86
CA ASP A 184 16.00 -21.39 3.87
C ASP A 184 17.15 -20.37 3.68
N PHE A 185 16.95 -19.37 2.81
CA PHE A 185 17.94 -18.31 2.62
C PHE A 185 18.16 -17.49 3.87
N TRP A 186 17.08 -16.88 4.43
CA TRP A 186 17.21 -15.96 5.55
C TRP A 186 17.54 -16.64 6.88
N SER A 187 17.17 -17.92 7.05
CA SER A 187 17.51 -18.71 8.24
C SER A 187 18.87 -19.38 8.17
N SER A 188 19.61 -19.22 7.05
CA SER A 188 20.96 -19.78 6.90
C SER A 188 21.95 -19.17 7.91
N GLU A 189 22.98 -19.93 8.28
CA GLU A 189 24.00 -19.49 9.22
C GLU A 189 24.66 -18.17 8.78
N ASP A 190 24.93 -18.02 7.48
CA ASP A 190 25.53 -16.81 6.92
C ASP A 190 24.63 -15.57 7.10
N ARG A 191 23.32 -15.72 6.92
CA ARG A 191 22.36 -14.62 7.12
C ARG A 191 22.16 -14.30 8.59
N LEU A 192 22.04 -15.32 9.44
CA LEU A 192 21.91 -15.13 10.88
C LEU A 192 23.15 -14.46 11.50
N ALA A 193 24.34 -14.74 10.93
CA ALA A 193 25.62 -14.14 11.33
C ALA A 193 25.97 -12.84 10.58
N ALA A 194 25.09 -12.32 9.72
CA ALA A 194 25.36 -11.13 8.89
C ALA A 194 25.94 -9.97 9.74
N PRO A 195 27.05 -9.35 9.31
CA PRO A 195 27.65 -8.23 10.01
C PRO A 195 26.88 -6.93 9.74
N PRO A 196 27.02 -5.89 10.59
CA PRO A 196 26.38 -4.59 10.39
C PRO A 196 26.73 -3.88 9.07
N SER A 197 27.80 -4.31 8.39
CA SER A 197 28.19 -3.79 7.07
C SER A 197 27.46 -4.47 5.90
N ASP A 198 26.69 -5.52 6.15
CA ASP A 198 25.87 -6.18 5.13
C ASP A 198 24.68 -5.28 4.77
N ASN A 199 24.40 -5.12 3.48
CA ASN A 199 23.29 -4.28 3.02
C ASN A 199 21.92 -4.79 3.50
N GLU A 200 21.80 -6.10 3.72
CA GLU A 200 20.59 -6.76 4.19
C GLU A 200 20.60 -7.03 5.71
N TYR A 201 21.52 -6.38 6.44
CA TYR A 201 21.70 -6.63 7.88
C TYR A 201 20.40 -6.45 8.67
N VAL A 202 19.65 -5.38 8.40
CA VAL A 202 18.39 -5.10 9.13
C VAL A 202 17.37 -6.20 8.87
N SER A 203 17.19 -6.59 7.62
CA SER A 203 16.28 -7.69 7.23
C SER A 203 16.72 -9.01 7.84
N ALA A 204 18.02 -9.35 7.79
CA ALA A 204 18.55 -10.57 8.38
C ALA A 204 18.32 -10.63 9.90
N LYS A 205 18.52 -9.54 10.63
CA LYS A 205 18.27 -9.48 12.08
C LYS A 205 16.80 -9.56 12.42
N LEU A 206 15.94 -8.87 11.67
CA LEU A 206 14.50 -8.96 11.87
C LEU A 206 13.97 -10.35 11.51
N PHE A 207 14.49 -10.99 10.46
CA PHE A 207 14.11 -12.35 10.12
C PHE A 207 14.46 -13.33 11.25
N ALA A 208 15.67 -13.22 11.80
CA ALA A 208 16.13 -14.02 12.92
C ALA A 208 15.26 -13.84 14.19
N SER A 209 14.80 -12.61 14.45
CA SER A 209 14.02 -12.29 15.65
C SER A 209 12.50 -12.47 15.46
N ASN A 210 11.99 -12.27 14.26
CA ASN A 210 10.56 -12.19 14.01
C ASN A 210 10.00 -13.41 13.29
N VAL A 211 10.76 -14.05 12.39
CA VAL A 211 10.29 -15.17 11.56
C VAL A 211 10.77 -16.52 12.09
N VAL A 212 12.06 -16.66 12.39
CA VAL A 212 12.64 -17.94 12.85
C VAL A 212 11.92 -18.49 14.10
N PRO A 213 11.55 -17.69 15.11
CA PRO A 213 10.82 -18.20 16.27
C PRO A 213 9.42 -18.74 15.96
N LEU A 214 8.87 -18.43 14.78
CA LEU A 214 7.54 -18.86 14.35
C LEU A 214 7.57 -20.10 13.45
N ALA A 215 8.75 -20.68 13.20
CA ALA A 215 8.95 -21.78 12.24
C ALA A 215 8.06 -22.99 12.48
N GLU A 216 7.81 -23.37 13.75
CA GLU A 216 6.92 -24.50 14.10
C GLU A 216 5.45 -24.29 13.69
N ARG A 217 5.05 -23.03 13.48
CA ARG A 217 3.70 -22.63 13.04
C ARG A 217 3.68 -22.18 11.58
N THR A 218 4.76 -22.41 10.84
CA THR A 218 4.97 -21.91 9.47
C THR A 218 4.87 -23.05 8.46
N SER A 219 4.06 -22.81 7.43
CA SER A 219 4.00 -23.66 6.23
C SER A 219 4.95 -23.12 5.17
N PHE A 220 5.81 -23.98 4.61
CA PHE A 220 6.76 -23.63 3.56
C PHE A 220 6.14 -23.90 2.21
N ILE A 221 5.97 -22.83 1.40
CA ILE A 221 5.21 -22.86 0.16
C ILE A 221 6.18 -22.83 -1.04
N LYS A 222 5.94 -23.71 -2.02
CA LYS A 222 6.63 -23.67 -3.31
C LYS A 222 5.83 -22.88 -4.34
N PRO A 223 6.48 -22.36 -5.39
CA PRO A 223 5.75 -21.81 -6.53
C PRO A 223 4.69 -22.78 -7.05
N GLY A 224 3.48 -22.30 -7.31
CA GLY A 224 2.32 -23.09 -7.66
C GLY A 224 1.59 -23.76 -6.48
N GLY A 225 2.18 -23.72 -5.26
CA GLY A 225 1.54 -24.23 -4.04
C GLY A 225 0.36 -23.37 -3.61
N GLU A 226 -0.60 -23.99 -2.95
CA GLU A 226 -1.80 -23.33 -2.44
C GLU A 226 -1.64 -23.05 -0.93
N VAL A 227 -1.94 -21.82 -0.52
CA VAL A 227 -1.96 -21.41 0.89
C VAL A 227 -3.28 -21.84 1.55
N VAL A 228 -4.36 -21.47 0.88
CA VAL A 228 -5.75 -21.88 1.17
C VAL A 228 -6.50 -21.97 -0.16
N PRO A 229 -7.66 -22.62 -0.24
CA PRO A 229 -8.43 -22.70 -1.48
C PRO A 229 -8.68 -21.33 -2.13
N GLY A 230 -8.19 -21.19 -3.38
CA GLY A 230 -8.29 -19.95 -4.14
C GLY A 230 -7.12 -18.98 -3.97
N ILE A 231 -6.08 -19.33 -3.20
CA ILE A 231 -4.88 -18.49 -3.02
C ILE A 231 -3.61 -19.30 -3.28
N ARG A 232 -2.91 -18.98 -4.36
CA ARG A 232 -1.79 -19.77 -4.90
C ARG A 232 -0.53 -18.92 -5.10
N ALA A 233 0.61 -19.48 -4.72
CA ALA A 233 1.92 -18.85 -4.87
C ALA A 233 2.36 -18.80 -6.34
N VAL A 234 2.95 -17.68 -6.74
CA VAL A 234 3.55 -17.43 -8.05
C VAL A 234 5.03 -17.10 -7.83
N GLU A 235 5.92 -17.73 -8.57
CA GLU A 235 7.35 -17.42 -8.50
C GLU A 235 7.61 -15.95 -8.88
N ALA A 236 8.32 -15.23 -8.00
CA ALA A 236 8.73 -13.85 -8.22
C ALA A 236 10.19 -13.62 -7.77
N TYR A 237 11.04 -14.64 -7.91
CA TYR A 237 12.43 -14.65 -7.46
C TYR A 237 13.29 -13.56 -8.12
N GLY A 238 14.26 -13.02 -7.38
CA GLY A 238 15.23 -12.05 -7.84
C GLY A 238 15.29 -10.79 -6.98
N HIS A 239 14.16 -10.28 -6.55
CA HIS A 239 14.12 -9.25 -5.50
C HIS A 239 14.74 -9.81 -4.22
N THR A 240 14.23 -10.92 -3.72
CA THR A 240 14.96 -11.84 -2.85
C THR A 240 15.05 -13.22 -3.51
N PRO A 241 15.90 -14.15 -3.01
CA PRO A 241 16.06 -15.47 -3.60
C PRO A 241 14.78 -16.28 -3.71
N GLY A 242 13.85 -16.11 -2.76
CA GLY A 242 12.61 -16.87 -2.67
C GLY A 242 11.33 -16.03 -2.67
N HIS A 243 11.37 -14.76 -3.10
CA HIS A 243 10.21 -13.88 -3.19
C HIS A 243 9.06 -14.52 -3.95
N LEU A 244 7.86 -14.51 -3.36
CA LEU A 244 6.63 -15.02 -3.97
C LEU A 244 5.60 -13.90 -4.13
N ALA A 245 4.94 -13.88 -5.27
CA ALA A 245 3.65 -13.22 -5.45
C ALA A 245 2.52 -14.22 -5.19
N PHE A 246 1.29 -13.72 -5.00
CA PHE A 246 0.15 -14.59 -4.72
C PHE A 246 -1.04 -14.27 -5.62
N HIS A 247 -1.46 -15.26 -6.38
CA HIS A 247 -2.67 -15.19 -7.18
C HIS A 247 -3.88 -15.57 -6.33
N ILE A 248 -4.87 -14.69 -6.29
CA ILE A 248 -6.10 -14.85 -5.53
C ILE A 248 -7.25 -14.98 -6.52
N GLU A 249 -8.10 -15.99 -6.34
CA GLU A 249 -9.25 -16.24 -7.21
C GLU A 249 -10.48 -16.58 -6.38
N SER A 250 -11.62 -15.95 -6.72
CA SER A 250 -12.91 -16.24 -6.14
C SER A 250 -14.01 -15.99 -7.18
N GLU A 251 -14.79 -17.04 -7.53
CA GLU A 251 -15.89 -16.96 -8.48
C GLU A 251 -15.49 -16.36 -9.85
N GLY A 252 -14.31 -16.77 -10.36
CA GLY A 252 -13.77 -16.26 -11.62
C GLY A 252 -13.25 -14.83 -11.55
N LYS A 253 -13.21 -14.20 -10.38
CA LYS A 253 -12.56 -12.92 -10.13
C LYS A 253 -11.17 -13.15 -9.60
N GLN A 254 -10.22 -12.41 -10.10
CA GLN A 254 -8.81 -12.63 -9.85
C GLN A 254 -8.12 -11.35 -9.38
N LEU A 255 -7.05 -11.49 -8.61
CA LEU A 255 -6.18 -10.44 -8.13
C LEU A 255 -4.77 -11.02 -7.93
N LEU A 256 -3.74 -10.26 -8.24
CA LEU A 256 -2.37 -10.60 -7.88
C LEU A 256 -1.90 -9.70 -6.72
N VAL A 257 -1.48 -10.28 -5.61
CA VAL A 257 -0.64 -9.61 -4.61
C VAL A 257 0.80 -9.85 -5.02
N TRP A 258 1.51 -8.80 -5.46
CA TRP A 258 2.79 -9.00 -6.14
C TRP A 258 4.05 -8.75 -5.28
N GLY A 259 3.88 -8.35 -3.99
CA GLY A 259 5.02 -7.99 -3.12
C GLY A 259 5.84 -6.87 -3.75
N ASP A 260 7.15 -7.09 -3.90
CA ASP A 260 8.12 -6.11 -4.40
C ASP A 260 8.49 -6.30 -5.87
N CYS A 261 7.49 -6.66 -6.70
CA CYS A 261 7.68 -6.63 -8.15
C CYS A 261 7.78 -5.21 -8.74
N ALA A 262 7.55 -4.15 -7.96
CA ALA A 262 7.75 -2.76 -8.34
C ALA A 262 8.16 -1.93 -7.13
N HIS A 263 9.05 -0.96 -7.33
CA HIS A 263 9.49 -0.01 -6.30
C HIS A 263 9.04 1.43 -6.57
N HIS A 264 8.52 1.68 -7.77
CA HIS A 264 7.95 2.96 -8.18
C HIS A 264 6.96 2.75 -9.32
N GLU A 265 5.75 3.29 -9.19
CA GLU A 265 4.64 3.06 -10.14
C GLU A 265 4.88 3.54 -11.57
N VAL A 266 5.83 4.46 -11.79
CA VAL A 266 6.21 4.90 -13.13
C VAL A 266 7.54 4.28 -13.54
N ALA A 267 8.62 4.51 -12.78
CA ALA A 267 9.95 4.11 -13.21
C ALA A 267 10.11 2.60 -13.36
N SER A 268 9.60 1.81 -12.40
CA SER A 268 9.67 0.34 -12.48
C SER A 268 8.83 -0.23 -13.63
N LEU A 269 7.69 0.41 -13.95
CA LEU A 269 6.81 -0.08 -14.99
C LEU A 269 7.26 0.37 -16.39
N ALA A 270 7.64 1.64 -16.55
CA ALA A 270 8.12 2.14 -17.83
C ALA A 270 9.40 1.45 -18.30
N HIS A 271 10.23 1.05 -17.33
CA HIS A 271 11.54 0.45 -17.57
C HIS A 271 11.75 -0.77 -16.65
N PRO A 272 11.05 -1.88 -16.90
CA PRO A 272 11.17 -3.07 -16.05
C PRO A 272 12.58 -3.71 -16.09
N GLU A 273 13.37 -3.39 -17.11
CA GLU A 273 14.76 -3.81 -17.27
C GLU A 273 15.75 -3.03 -16.39
N TRP A 274 15.38 -1.86 -15.87
CA TRP A 274 16.27 -1.10 -15.00
C TRP A 274 16.50 -1.81 -13.66
N HIS A 275 17.72 -1.74 -13.17
CA HIS A 275 18.07 -2.35 -11.89
C HIS A 275 17.42 -1.60 -10.74
N ALA A 276 16.80 -2.31 -9.83
CA ALA A 276 16.33 -1.77 -8.57
C ALA A 276 17.38 -1.97 -7.47
N PHE A 277 17.55 -0.97 -6.61
CA PHE A 277 18.57 -1.00 -5.56
C PHE A 277 18.39 -2.16 -4.59
N PHE A 278 17.15 -2.47 -4.23
CA PHE A 278 16.82 -3.52 -3.27
C PHE A 278 16.71 -4.92 -3.89
N ASP A 279 16.81 -5.09 -5.20
CA ASP A 279 16.88 -6.44 -5.76
C ASP A 279 18.21 -7.09 -5.39
N MET A 280 18.21 -8.25 -4.78
CA MET A 280 19.42 -8.99 -4.42
C MET A 280 20.11 -9.57 -5.67
N ASP A 281 19.34 -10.06 -6.64
CA ASP A 281 19.79 -10.42 -7.98
C ASP A 281 19.17 -9.45 -9.00
N LYS A 282 19.94 -8.44 -9.42
CA LYS A 282 19.47 -7.38 -10.31
C LYS A 282 18.91 -7.88 -11.64
N ALA A 283 19.62 -8.82 -12.26
CA ALA A 283 19.25 -9.37 -13.57
C ALA A 283 17.99 -10.25 -13.47
N LYS A 284 17.93 -11.10 -12.46
CA LYS A 284 16.78 -11.97 -12.20
C LYS A 284 15.57 -11.14 -11.78
N GLY A 285 15.74 -10.14 -10.91
CA GLY A 285 14.67 -9.21 -10.51
C GLY A 285 14.07 -8.46 -11.70
N ALA A 286 14.91 -7.90 -12.58
CA ALA A 286 14.46 -7.26 -13.81
C ALA A 286 13.70 -8.23 -14.74
N LYS A 287 14.19 -9.47 -14.89
CA LYS A 287 13.51 -10.48 -15.70
C LYS A 287 12.17 -10.91 -15.10
N THR A 288 12.12 -11.08 -13.79
CA THR A 288 10.90 -11.40 -13.07
C THR A 288 9.86 -10.30 -13.23
N ARG A 289 10.25 -9.02 -13.07
CA ARG A 289 9.37 -7.87 -13.32
C ARG A 289 8.73 -7.91 -14.69
N GLN A 290 9.54 -8.11 -15.74
CA GLN A 290 9.04 -8.24 -17.11
C GLN A 290 8.00 -9.35 -17.24
N ASN A 291 8.28 -10.53 -16.70
CA ASN A 291 7.37 -11.68 -16.77
C ASN A 291 6.06 -11.42 -16.02
N ILE A 292 6.12 -10.87 -14.81
CA ILE A 292 4.93 -10.53 -13.99
C ILE A 292 4.11 -9.44 -14.68
N TYR A 293 4.74 -8.38 -15.20
CA TYR A 293 4.02 -7.31 -15.89
C TYR A 293 3.39 -7.79 -17.20
N ASP A 294 4.08 -8.67 -17.94
CA ASP A 294 3.52 -9.30 -19.14
C ASP A 294 2.28 -10.15 -18.81
N MET A 295 2.35 -10.96 -17.75
CA MET A 295 1.25 -11.79 -17.30
C MET A 295 0.04 -10.92 -16.91
N VAL A 296 0.21 -9.97 -15.99
CA VAL A 296 -0.91 -9.16 -15.50
C VAL A 296 -1.50 -8.25 -16.58
N ALA A 297 -0.67 -7.75 -17.52
CA ALA A 297 -1.14 -6.95 -18.63
C ALA A 297 -1.92 -7.78 -19.67
N THR A 298 -1.45 -9.01 -19.97
CA THR A 298 -2.10 -9.93 -20.92
C THR A 298 -3.47 -10.37 -20.39
N ASP A 299 -3.49 -10.81 -19.14
CA ASP A 299 -4.69 -11.36 -18.52
C ASP A 299 -5.62 -10.27 -17.96
N ARG A 300 -5.20 -9.00 -18.06
CA ARG A 300 -5.89 -7.83 -17.46
C ARG A 300 -6.19 -8.05 -15.98
N LEU A 301 -5.23 -8.64 -15.31
CA LEU A 301 -5.33 -9.02 -13.92
C LEU A 301 -5.11 -7.78 -13.04
N PRO A 302 -6.05 -7.41 -12.14
CA PRO A 302 -5.80 -6.37 -11.17
C PRO A 302 -4.71 -6.78 -10.20
N VAL A 303 -4.00 -5.80 -9.69
CA VAL A 303 -2.85 -5.99 -8.80
C VAL A 303 -3.06 -5.22 -7.51
N ALA A 304 -2.85 -5.88 -6.37
CA ALA A 304 -2.54 -5.25 -5.11
C ALA A 304 -1.01 -5.15 -5.02
N GLY A 305 -0.50 -3.92 -5.17
CA GLY A 305 0.92 -3.63 -5.23
C GLY A 305 1.48 -3.22 -3.86
N TYR A 306 2.78 -3.43 -3.68
CA TYR A 306 3.56 -2.75 -2.65
C TYR A 306 4.34 -1.63 -3.35
N HIS A 307 4.72 -0.56 -2.64
CA HIS A 307 5.49 0.59 -3.14
C HIS A 307 4.85 1.41 -4.29
N THR A 308 3.60 1.13 -4.63
CA THR A 308 2.80 2.01 -5.51
C THR A 308 1.97 2.99 -4.67
N SER A 309 1.44 4.05 -5.29
CA SER A 309 0.62 5.03 -4.58
C SER A 309 -0.64 4.39 -4.00
N PHE A 310 -0.93 4.72 -2.72
CA PHE A 310 -2.14 4.21 -2.03
C PHE A 310 -3.42 4.55 -2.82
N PRO A 311 -4.39 3.64 -2.97
CA PRO A 311 -4.57 2.38 -2.25
C PRO A 311 -3.76 1.19 -2.75
N SER A 312 -2.74 1.40 -3.57
CA SER A 312 -1.85 0.38 -4.14
C SER A 312 -2.60 -0.71 -4.91
N LEU A 313 -3.67 -0.31 -5.56
CA LEU A 313 -4.52 -1.15 -6.41
C LEU A 313 -4.56 -0.58 -7.82
N GLY A 314 -4.46 -1.42 -8.82
CA GLY A 314 -4.51 -0.96 -10.20
C GLY A 314 -4.38 -2.08 -11.21
N PHE A 315 -4.21 -1.67 -12.46
CA PHE A 315 -3.93 -2.53 -13.58
C PHE A 315 -2.61 -2.13 -14.22
N VAL A 316 -1.98 -3.08 -14.87
CA VAL A 316 -0.80 -2.85 -15.70
C VAL A 316 -1.23 -2.89 -17.17
N GLU A 317 -0.84 -1.90 -17.94
CA GLU A 317 -1.09 -1.84 -19.37
C GLU A 317 0.25 -1.71 -20.14
N ARG A 318 0.38 -2.42 -21.25
CA ARG A 318 1.54 -2.24 -22.14
C ARG A 318 1.55 -0.84 -22.72
N LYS A 319 2.68 -0.17 -22.63
CA LYS A 319 2.90 1.17 -23.20
C LYS A 319 4.31 1.26 -23.74
N ASP A 320 4.44 1.64 -25.00
CA ASP A 320 5.72 1.74 -25.70
C ASP A 320 6.56 0.43 -25.58
N ARG A 321 7.75 0.51 -24.98
CA ARG A 321 8.62 -0.63 -24.73
C ARG A 321 8.48 -1.21 -23.32
N GLY A 322 7.65 -0.61 -22.49
CA GLY A 322 7.41 -1.00 -21.11
C GLY A 322 5.92 -1.06 -20.80
N TYR A 323 5.58 -0.59 -19.61
CA TYR A 323 4.22 -0.63 -19.08
C TYR A 323 3.87 0.69 -18.40
N ARG A 324 2.59 0.87 -18.08
CA ARG A 324 2.11 1.93 -17.21
C ARG A 324 1.18 1.37 -16.16
N TRP A 325 1.22 1.99 -15.00
CA TRP A 325 0.27 1.77 -13.92
C TRP A 325 -1.02 2.53 -14.20
N LEU A 326 -2.14 1.84 -14.10
CA LEU A 326 -3.48 2.42 -14.15
C LEU A 326 -4.08 2.27 -12.76
N PRO A 327 -3.93 3.28 -11.87
CA PRO A 327 -4.47 3.18 -10.52
C PRO A 327 -5.98 3.01 -10.58
N ILE A 328 -6.51 2.26 -9.65
CA ILE A 328 -7.95 2.14 -9.49
C ILE A 328 -8.53 3.53 -9.19
N SER A 329 -9.63 3.84 -9.85
CA SER A 329 -10.47 4.96 -9.46
C SER A 329 -11.67 4.45 -8.67
N LEU A 330 -12.17 5.24 -7.73
CA LEU A 330 -13.41 4.96 -6.99
C LEU A 330 -14.65 5.02 -7.90
N SER A 331 -14.47 4.94 -9.21
CA SER A 331 -15.54 4.98 -10.18
C SER A 331 -16.28 3.64 -10.29
N VAL A 332 -17.53 3.70 -10.65
CA VAL A 332 -18.39 2.51 -10.91
C VAL A 332 -17.77 1.54 -11.93
N GLN A 333 -16.90 2.04 -12.82
CA GLN A 333 -16.22 1.22 -13.83
C GLN A 333 -15.27 0.18 -13.24
N PHE A 334 -14.65 0.45 -12.10
CA PHE A 334 -13.81 -0.54 -11.41
C PHE A 334 -14.68 -1.68 -10.85
N ILE A 335 -15.77 -1.35 -10.18
CA ILE A 335 -16.71 -2.33 -9.64
C ILE A 335 -17.28 -3.20 -10.76
N ALA A 336 -17.60 -2.61 -11.92
CA ALA A 336 -18.12 -3.33 -13.08
C ALA A 336 -17.08 -4.29 -13.70
N ARG A 337 -15.78 -3.97 -13.68
CA ARG A 337 -14.72 -4.88 -14.15
C ARG A 337 -14.44 -6.03 -13.18
N MET A 338 -14.68 -5.81 -11.88
CA MET A 338 -14.58 -6.84 -10.85
C MET A 338 -15.80 -7.78 -10.81
N GLN A 339 -16.91 -7.41 -11.47
CA GLN A 339 -18.07 -8.28 -11.64
C GLN A 339 -18.00 -9.03 -12.98
N PRO A 340 -18.58 -10.26 -13.13
CA PRO A 340 -18.72 -10.89 -14.43
C PRO A 340 -19.47 -9.91 -15.33
N TRP A 341 -18.92 -9.66 -16.51
CA TRP A 341 -19.60 -8.90 -17.55
C TRP A 341 -20.90 -9.65 -17.91
N GLN A 342 -22.00 -9.35 -17.23
CA GLN A 342 -23.32 -9.72 -17.68
C GLN A 342 -23.57 -8.82 -18.89
N GLY A 343 -23.46 -9.43 -20.07
CA GLY A 343 -23.67 -8.74 -21.33
C GLY A 343 -24.85 -7.80 -21.19
N VAL A 344 -24.65 -6.53 -21.53
CA VAL A 344 -25.74 -5.57 -21.64
C VAL A 344 -26.74 -6.20 -22.56
N THR A 345 -27.86 -6.66 -22.01
CA THR A 345 -29.03 -7.07 -22.80
C THR A 345 -29.31 -5.89 -23.72
N ARG A 346 -29.13 -6.07 -25.02
CA ARG A 346 -29.47 -5.07 -26.04
C ARG A 346 -30.81 -4.50 -25.66
N LEU A 347 -30.88 -3.30 -25.17
CA LEU A 347 -32.09 -2.51 -25.18
C LEU A 347 -32.45 -2.43 -26.67
N SER A 348 -33.48 -3.17 -27.06
CA SER A 348 -34.07 -3.09 -28.38
C SER A 348 -34.48 -1.64 -28.59
N ARG A 349 -33.71 -0.94 -29.42
CA ARG A 349 -34.15 0.34 -29.97
C ARG A 349 -35.32 0.03 -30.89
N THR A 350 -36.52 0.16 -30.40
CA THR A 350 -37.69 0.36 -31.27
C THR A 350 -37.57 1.79 -31.81
N ASN A 351 -36.94 1.93 -32.97
CA ASN A 351 -37.03 3.13 -33.76
C ASN A 351 -38.44 3.19 -34.36
N SER A 352 -39.32 3.94 -33.73
CA SER A 352 -40.54 4.43 -34.33
C SER A 352 -40.37 5.92 -34.66
N TYR A 353 -39.66 6.22 -35.72
CA TYR A 353 -39.80 7.47 -36.46
C TYR A 353 -40.02 7.12 -37.89
N GLY A 354 -41.30 7.29 -38.34
CA GLY A 354 -41.68 7.27 -39.74
C GLY A 354 -41.09 8.51 -40.45
N PRO A 355 -40.90 8.45 -41.78
CA PRO A 355 -40.41 9.56 -42.58
C PRO A 355 -41.52 10.58 -42.84
N GLU A 356 -41.47 11.75 -42.20
CA GLU A 356 -42.20 12.92 -42.66
C GLU A 356 -41.41 13.58 -43.80
N ALA A 357 -42.01 13.57 -44.98
CA ALA A 357 -41.54 14.26 -46.18
C ALA A 357 -41.73 15.77 -46.00
N ILE A 358 -40.62 16.52 -45.94
CA ILE A 358 -40.63 17.97 -46.03
C ILE A 358 -40.46 18.35 -47.50
N THR A 359 -41.56 18.76 -48.17
CA THR A 359 -41.53 19.44 -49.43
C THR A 359 -41.38 20.93 -49.21
N HIS A 360 -40.29 21.52 -49.68
CA HIS A 360 -40.15 22.95 -49.82
C HIS A 360 -40.51 23.39 -51.24
N PRO A 361 -41.36 24.42 -51.41
CA PRO A 361 -41.49 25.07 -52.73
C PRO A 361 -40.40 26.17 -52.84
N LEU A 362 -39.79 26.22 -54.03
CA LEU A 362 -38.99 27.34 -54.52
C LEU A 362 -39.88 28.56 -54.76
N GLN A 363 -39.48 29.70 -54.21
CA GLN A 363 -39.45 31.02 -54.85
C GLN A 363 -38.34 31.86 -54.23
#